data_d46b16b6fbc8edba381665383358701e
#
_entry.id   d46b16b6fbc8edba381665383358701e
#
_cell.length_a   1.000
_cell.length_b   1.000
_cell.length_c   1.000
_cell.angle_alpha   90.00
_cell.angle_beta   90.00
_cell.angle_gamma   90.00
#
_symmetry.space_group_name_H-M   'P 1'
#
loop_
_entity.id
_entity.type
_entity.pdbx_description
1 polymer ?
#
loop_
_entity_poly.entity_id
_entity_poly.type
_entity_poly.pdbx_seq_one_letter_code
_entity_poly.pdbx_strand_id
1 'polypeptide(L)'
;MKLDFEYGQGLMSANLPDNTDIFVPGETVPDPECLPQDWDTLYGETLKSIRNPIGMKPLRELAHKGSTVVIIIPDIVKGGNQPTSHRKVAIRAC
;
A
#
# COMPACT_ATOMS: atom_id res chain seq x y z
N MET A 1 28.56 10.40 9.14
CA MET A 1 27.78 10.19 10.36
C MET A 1 27.62 8.70 10.65
N LYS A 2 27.52 8.30 11.91
CA LYS A 2 27.22 6.91 12.29
C LYS A 2 25.71 6.75 12.44
N LEU A 3 25.12 5.73 11.85
CA LEU A 3 23.71 5.36 11.96
C LEU A 3 23.60 3.95 12.55
N ASP A 4 22.79 3.81 13.57
CA ASP A 4 22.38 2.51 14.12
C ASP A 4 20.96 2.19 13.62
N PHE A 5 20.74 0.97 13.11
CA PHE A 5 19.46 0.52 12.57
C PHE A 5 19.18 -0.92 12.98
N GLU A 6 17.90 -1.28 13.01
CA GLU A 6 17.47 -2.63 13.35
C GLU A 6 17.86 -3.62 12.24
N TYR A 7 18.44 -4.74 12.65
CA TYR A 7 18.80 -5.84 11.76
C TYR A 7 18.53 -7.18 12.44
N GLY A 8 17.56 -7.90 11.95
CA GLY A 8 17.10 -9.13 12.58
C GLY A 8 16.56 -8.88 13.99
N GLN A 9 17.22 -9.44 15.01
CA GLN A 9 16.86 -9.25 16.42
C GLN A 9 17.85 -8.34 17.18
N GLY A 10 18.66 -7.60 16.47
CA GLY A 10 19.68 -6.73 17.05
C GLY A 10 19.84 -5.43 16.29
N LEU A 11 20.86 -4.69 16.68
CA LEU A 11 21.24 -3.44 16.01
C LEU A 11 22.52 -3.64 15.20
N MET A 12 22.57 -2.98 14.08
CA MET A 12 23.74 -2.85 13.23
C MET A 12 24.10 -1.38 13.08
N SER A 13 25.40 -1.09 12.95
CA SER A 13 25.86 0.27 12.72
C SER A 13 26.49 0.40 11.34
N ALA A 14 26.20 1.50 10.67
CA ALA A 14 26.88 1.88 9.44
C ALA A 14 27.45 3.29 9.53
N ASN A 15 28.58 3.52 8.89
CA ASN A 15 29.11 4.86 8.68
C ASN A 15 28.66 5.37 7.31
N LEU A 16 27.89 6.44 7.31
CA LEU A 16 27.34 7.07 6.13
C LEU A 16 28.03 8.43 5.88
N PRO A 17 28.01 8.96 4.66
CA PRO A 17 28.41 10.34 4.40
C PRO A 17 27.65 11.32 5.30
N ASP A 18 28.29 12.42 5.72
CA ASP A 18 27.67 13.38 6.63
C ASP A 18 26.49 14.14 6.03
N ASN A 19 26.37 14.15 4.71
CA ASN A 19 25.25 14.75 3.96
C ASN A 19 24.14 13.72 3.61
N THR A 20 24.08 12.60 4.31
CA THR A 20 23.02 11.62 4.12
C THR A 20 21.73 12.09 4.80
N ASP A 21 20.65 12.17 4.04
CA ASP A 21 19.31 12.39 4.57
C ASP A 21 18.74 11.08 5.10
N ILE A 22 18.23 11.10 6.32
CA ILE A 22 17.62 9.93 6.96
C ILE A 22 16.11 10.14 7.01
N PHE A 23 15.38 9.22 6.41
CA PHE A 23 13.94 9.15 6.48
C PHE A 23 13.50 8.11 7.52
N VAL A 24 12.81 8.56 8.57
CA VAL A 24 12.22 7.70 9.59
C VAL A 24 10.73 8.03 9.66
N PRO A 25 9.83 7.10 9.24
CA PRO A 25 8.38 7.31 9.34
C PRO A 25 7.96 7.62 10.77
N GLY A 26 7.09 8.60 10.95
CA GLY A 26 6.62 9.06 12.28
C GLY A 26 7.59 9.97 13.04
N GLU A 27 8.86 10.03 12.65
CA GLU A 27 9.87 10.88 13.29
C GLU A 27 10.27 12.06 12.40
N THR A 28 10.91 11.81 11.27
CA THR A 28 11.36 12.86 10.33
C THR A 28 10.26 13.29 9.38
N VAL A 29 9.28 12.43 9.12
CA VAL A 29 8.09 12.71 8.32
C VAL A 29 6.86 12.23 9.10
N PRO A 30 5.82 13.08 9.25
CA PRO A 30 4.59 12.68 9.92
C PRO A 30 3.98 11.43 9.28
N ASP A 31 3.41 10.55 10.10
CA ASP A 31 2.62 9.44 9.59
C ASP A 31 1.42 9.97 8.80
N PRO A 32 1.07 9.35 7.67
CA PRO A 32 -0.10 9.74 6.91
C PRO A 32 -1.37 9.49 7.69
N GLU A 33 -2.39 10.32 7.50
CA GLU A 33 -3.73 10.01 8.00
C GLU A 33 -4.23 8.72 7.36
N CYS A 34 -4.57 7.75 8.21
CA CYS A 34 -5.13 6.49 7.76
C CYS A 34 -6.65 6.62 7.59
N LEU A 35 -7.19 6.00 6.55
CA LEU A 35 -8.63 5.82 6.43
C LEU A 35 -9.15 4.93 7.57
N PRO A 36 -10.40 5.17 8.04
CA PRO A 36 -11.07 4.23 8.94
C PRO A 36 -11.00 2.81 8.39
N GLN A 37 -10.67 1.85 9.24
CA GLN A 37 -10.44 0.46 8.83
C GLN A 37 -11.75 -0.37 8.84
N ASP A 38 -12.87 0.27 8.56
CA ASP A 38 -14.15 -0.40 8.32
C ASP A 38 -14.33 -0.73 6.83
N TRP A 39 -15.13 -1.76 6.59
CA TRP A 39 -15.34 -2.27 5.23
C TRP A 39 -15.98 -1.23 4.30
N ASP A 40 -16.99 -0.53 4.76
CA ASP A 40 -17.78 0.37 3.90
C ASP A 40 -16.96 1.57 3.44
N THR A 41 -16.19 2.17 4.36
CA THR A 41 -15.28 3.27 4.04
C THR A 41 -14.20 2.81 3.05
N LEU A 42 -13.52 1.71 3.33
CA LEU A 42 -12.46 1.18 2.47
C LEU A 42 -13.01 0.79 1.09
N TYR A 43 -14.19 0.19 1.03
CA TYR A 43 -14.84 -0.16 -0.23
C TYR A 43 -15.21 1.08 -1.04
N GLY A 44 -15.79 2.08 -0.39
CA GLY A 44 -16.17 3.36 -1.03
C GLY A 44 -14.97 4.09 -1.61
N GLU A 45 -13.87 4.21 -0.86
CA GLU A 45 -12.64 4.86 -1.34
C GLU A 45 -11.95 4.05 -2.44
N THR A 46 -11.98 2.72 -2.35
CA THR A 46 -11.48 1.84 -3.41
C THR A 46 -12.27 2.03 -4.71
N LEU A 47 -13.59 2.08 -4.64
CA LEU A 47 -14.44 2.35 -5.82
C LEU A 47 -14.14 3.72 -6.44
N LYS A 48 -13.92 4.77 -5.64
CA LYS A 48 -13.52 6.08 -6.16
C LYS A 48 -12.22 5.99 -6.95
N SER A 49 -11.23 5.29 -6.42
CA SER A 49 -9.92 5.12 -7.07
C SER A 49 -10.03 4.34 -8.39
N ILE A 50 -10.81 3.28 -8.42
CA ILE A 50 -11.03 2.46 -9.63
C ILE A 50 -11.79 3.24 -10.71
N ARG A 51 -12.73 4.10 -10.30
CA ARG A 51 -13.54 4.92 -11.22
C ARG A 51 -12.81 6.15 -11.74
N ASN A 52 -11.84 6.65 -10.98
CA ASN A 52 -11.06 7.85 -11.30
C ASN A 52 -9.55 7.57 -11.20
N PRO A 53 -9.01 6.64 -11.99
CA PRO A 53 -7.60 6.29 -11.94
C PRO A 53 -6.71 7.42 -12.44
N ILE A 54 -5.49 7.49 -11.92
CA ILE A 54 -4.50 8.48 -12.32
C ILE A 54 -3.79 7.99 -13.60
N GLY A 55 -3.85 8.79 -14.65
CA GLY A 55 -3.09 8.56 -15.89
C GLY A 55 -3.57 7.41 -16.78
N MET A 56 -4.76 6.83 -16.50
CA MET A 56 -5.33 5.77 -17.31
C MET A 56 -6.86 5.85 -17.36
N LYS A 57 -7.47 5.09 -18.26
CA LYS A 57 -8.93 4.98 -18.31
C LYS A 57 -9.47 4.15 -17.15
N PRO A 58 -10.73 4.41 -16.70
CA PRO A 58 -11.40 3.56 -15.72
C PRO A 58 -11.44 2.09 -16.16
N LEU A 59 -11.36 1.16 -15.21
CA LEU A 59 -11.31 -0.27 -15.49
C LEU A 59 -12.49 -0.75 -16.37
N ARG A 60 -13.69 -0.22 -16.14
CA ARG A 60 -14.90 -0.51 -16.94
C ARG A 60 -14.80 -0.12 -18.43
N GLU A 61 -13.87 0.77 -18.78
CA GLU A 61 -13.60 1.16 -20.18
C GLU A 61 -12.49 0.33 -20.82
N LEU A 62 -11.69 -0.36 -20.00
CA LEU A 62 -10.60 -1.22 -20.44
C LEU A 62 -11.06 -2.68 -20.62
N ALA A 63 -12.03 -3.12 -19.81
CA ALA A 63 -12.58 -4.46 -19.86
C ALA A 63 -14.05 -4.45 -20.29
N HIS A 64 -14.44 -5.40 -21.13
CA HIS A 64 -15.80 -5.57 -21.64
C HIS A 64 -16.24 -7.03 -21.54
N LYS A 65 -17.50 -7.31 -21.86
CA LYS A 65 -18.01 -8.69 -21.87
C LYS A 65 -17.16 -9.57 -22.80
N GLY A 66 -16.62 -10.65 -22.23
CA GLY A 66 -15.71 -11.58 -22.92
C GLY A 66 -14.22 -11.27 -22.75
N SER A 67 -13.85 -10.17 -22.09
CA SER A 67 -12.46 -9.92 -21.72
C SER A 67 -11.97 -10.92 -20.69
N THR A 68 -10.71 -11.33 -20.80
CA THR A 68 -10.02 -12.07 -19.73
C THR A 68 -9.34 -11.07 -18.81
N VAL A 69 -9.66 -11.13 -17.53
CA VAL A 69 -9.07 -10.26 -16.50
C VAL A 69 -8.25 -11.12 -15.55
N VAL A 70 -7.02 -10.71 -15.26
CA VAL A 70 -6.13 -11.37 -14.31
C VAL A 70 -5.87 -10.43 -13.15
N ILE A 71 -6.19 -10.86 -11.93
CA ILE A 71 -5.90 -10.12 -10.69
C ILE A 71 -4.69 -10.77 -10.03
N ILE A 72 -3.61 -10.00 -9.92
CA ILE A 72 -2.38 -10.44 -9.27
C ILE A 72 -2.38 -9.94 -7.83
N ILE A 73 -2.28 -10.86 -6.88
CA ILE A 73 -2.23 -10.57 -5.45
C ILE A 73 -0.94 -11.15 -4.85
N PRO A 74 -0.28 -10.44 -3.91
CA PRO A 74 0.83 -11.02 -3.18
C PRO A 74 0.33 -12.06 -2.16
N ASP A 75 1.25 -12.80 -1.56
CA ASP A 75 0.93 -13.81 -0.56
C ASP A 75 0.30 -13.26 0.74
N ILE A 76 -0.16 -14.15 1.60
CA ILE A 76 -0.82 -13.80 2.87
C ILE A 76 0.13 -13.13 3.87
N VAL A 77 1.42 -13.36 3.78
CA VAL A 77 2.45 -12.80 4.68
C VAL A 77 2.48 -11.27 4.58
N LYS A 78 2.06 -10.72 3.45
CA LYS A 78 1.96 -9.27 3.22
C LYS A 78 0.66 -8.63 3.76
N GLY A 79 0.15 -9.09 4.89
CA GLY A 79 -1.05 -8.53 5.53
C GLY A 79 -2.38 -8.94 4.89
N GLY A 80 -2.38 -9.94 3.99
CA GLY A 80 -3.59 -10.40 3.29
C GLY A 80 -4.60 -11.16 4.16
N ASN A 81 -4.24 -11.48 5.39
CA ASN A 81 -5.08 -12.32 6.26
C ASN A 81 -6.14 -11.53 7.05
N GLN A 82 -6.04 -10.20 7.09
CA GLN A 82 -7.01 -9.36 7.80
C GLN A 82 -8.36 -9.33 7.05
N PRO A 83 -9.50 -9.31 7.77
CA PRO A 83 -10.83 -9.23 7.16
C PRO A 83 -11.00 -8.03 6.24
N THR A 84 -10.48 -6.88 6.65
CA THR A 84 -10.54 -5.58 5.93
C THR A 84 -9.27 -5.28 5.15
N SER A 85 -8.48 -6.30 4.76
CA SER A 85 -7.29 -6.03 3.95
C SER A 85 -7.67 -5.36 2.64
N HIS A 86 -6.89 -4.36 2.23
CA HIS A 86 -7.10 -3.63 0.97
C HIS A 86 -7.20 -4.56 -0.26
N ARG A 87 -6.58 -5.73 -0.22
CA ARG A 87 -6.67 -6.74 -1.30
C ARG A 87 -8.06 -7.33 -1.43
N LYS A 88 -8.66 -7.73 -0.29
CA LYS A 88 -10.02 -8.28 -0.28
C LYS A 88 -11.02 -7.23 -0.74
N VAL A 89 -10.83 -6.00 -0.27
CA VAL A 89 -11.67 -4.85 -0.67
C VAL A 89 -11.51 -4.57 -2.17
N ALA A 90 -10.28 -4.52 -2.69
CA ALA A 90 -10.03 -4.28 -4.10
C ALA A 90 -10.63 -5.36 -5.01
N ILE A 91 -10.44 -6.64 -4.68
CA ILE A 91 -11.05 -7.76 -5.42
C ILE A 91 -12.57 -7.64 -5.48
N ARG A 92 -13.20 -7.22 -4.37
CA ARG A 92 -14.66 -7.06 -4.32
C ARG A 92 -15.15 -5.86 -5.12
N ALA A 93 -14.32 -4.83 -5.27
CA ALA A 93 -14.64 -3.60 -5.98
C ALA A 93 -14.44 -3.69 -7.50
N CYS A 94 -13.59 -4.61 -7.99
CA CYS A 94 -13.40 -4.90 -9.40
C CYS A 94 -14.52 -5.76 -9.96
#